data_039841cebf9849d555b817df5500296b
#
_entry.id   039841cebf9849d555b817df5500296b
#
_cell.length_a   1.000
_cell.length_b   1.000
_cell.length_c   1.000
_cell.angle_alpha   90.00
_cell.angle_beta   90.00
_cell.angle_gamma   90.00
#
_symmetry.space_group_name_H-M   'P 1'
#
loop_
_entity.id
_entity.type
_entity.pdbx_description
1 polymer ?
#
loop_
_entity_poly.entity_id
_entity_poly.type
_entity_poly.pdbx_seq_one_letter_code
_entity_poly.pdbx_strand_id
1 'polypeptide(L)'
;MRVYLVRHGQAVAPQVDSSLPLSDEGRNDIEHVARTLANMNVKLTAIYHSGKLRAEETAMILAAALETGEAIQTSGLAPDDDPEEAIELIDTSEGDIMLVGHLPLMDRLLRALVKPGEDDELPEFGTG
;
A
#
# COMPACT_ATOMS: atom_id res chain seq x y z
N MET A 1 11.41 -12.46 -3.35
CA MET A 1 10.85 -11.10 -3.27
C MET A 1 9.46 -11.14 -2.67
N ARG A 2 9.18 -10.25 -1.74
CA ARG A 2 7.84 -10.10 -1.17
C ARG A 2 7.21 -8.81 -1.63
N VAL A 3 5.89 -8.86 -1.83
CA VAL A 3 5.11 -7.68 -2.16
C VAL A 3 4.06 -7.50 -1.07
N TYR A 4 4.08 -6.33 -0.45
CA TYR A 4 3.11 -5.98 0.58
C TYR A 4 2.04 -5.10 -0.05
N LEU A 5 0.80 -5.55 -0.02
CA LEU A 5 -0.33 -4.77 -0.52
C LEU A 5 -1.05 -4.15 0.65
N VAL A 6 -1.11 -2.83 0.67
CA VAL A 6 -1.70 -2.09 1.78
C VAL A 6 -2.80 -1.18 1.25
N ARG A 7 -3.98 -1.31 1.82
CA ARG A 7 -5.05 -0.35 1.58
C ARG A 7 -4.79 0.88 2.44
N HIS A 8 -5.01 2.08 1.89
CA HIS A 8 -4.85 3.32 2.66
C HIS A 8 -5.72 3.30 3.92
N GLY A 9 -5.31 4.06 4.93
CA GLY A 9 -6.08 4.17 6.17
C GLY A 9 -7.39 4.91 5.97
N GLN A 10 -8.23 4.90 7.02
CA GLN A 10 -9.52 5.57 6.99
C GLN A 10 -9.33 7.06 6.75
N ALA A 11 -10.07 7.59 5.78
CA ALA A 11 -10.06 9.01 5.46
C ALA A 11 -11.24 9.71 6.12
N VAL A 12 -11.14 11.04 6.27
CA VAL A 12 -12.27 11.85 6.71
C VAL A 12 -13.36 11.84 5.64
N ALA A 13 -14.60 12.13 6.06
CA ALA A 13 -15.72 12.21 5.12
C ALA A 13 -15.53 13.39 4.15
N PRO A 14 -16.02 13.27 2.89
CA PRO A 14 -15.89 14.37 1.92
C PRO A 14 -16.51 15.68 2.40
N GLN A 15 -17.53 15.62 3.25
CA GLN A 15 -18.17 16.79 3.81
C GLN A 15 -17.27 17.55 4.78
N VAL A 16 -16.30 16.85 5.41
CA VAL A 16 -15.34 17.46 6.33
C VAL A 16 -14.20 18.08 5.54
N ASP A 17 -13.65 17.31 4.60
CA ASP A 17 -12.56 17.77 3.74
C ASP A 17 -12.59 16.97 2.44
N SER A 18 -12.84 17.66 1.33
CA SER A 18 -12.98 16.99 0.03
C SER A 18 -11.68 16.39 -0.49
N SER A 19 -10.52 16.77 0.06
CA SER A 19 -9.26 16.16 -0.32
C SER A 19 -9.05 14.79 0.33
N LEU A 20 -9.92 14.40 1.25
CA LEU A 20 -9.93 13.10 1.92
C LEU A 20 -8.59 12.72 2.56
N PRO A 21 -8.05 13.55 3.47
CA PRO A 21 -6.89 13.14 4.25
C PRO A 21 -7.26 12.03 5.23
N LEU A 22 -6.26 11.38 5.80
CA LEU A 22 -6.53 10.40 6.85
C LEU A 22 -7.24 11.07 8.02
N SER A 23 -8.23 10.36 8.58
CA SER A 23 -8.83 10.75 9.86
C SER A 23 -7.82 10.50 10.97
N ASP A 24 -8.07 11.05 12.17
CA ASP A 24 -7.24 10.77 13.34
C ASP A 24 -7.22 9.27 13.63
N GLU A 25 -8.36 8.63 13.54
CA GLU A 25 -8.48 7.19 13.72
C GLU A 25 -7.69 6.41 12.67
N GLY A 26 -7.81 6.82 11.40
CA GLY A 26 -7.06 6.19 10.32
C GLY A 26 -5.55 6.34 10.51
N ARG A 27 -5.11 7.52 10.92
CA ARG A 27 -3.70 7.76 11.19
C ARG A 27 -3.19 6.88 12.32
N ASN A 28 -3.96 6.77 13.42
CA ASN A 28 -3.59 5.92 14.54
C ASN A 28 -3.51 4.45 14.14
N ASP A 29 -4.44 3.98 13.31
CA ASP A 29 -4.44 2.61 12.82
C ASP A 29 -3.20 2.32 11.99
N ILE A 30 -2.84 3.23 11.09
CA ILE A 30 -1.65 3.05 10.25
C ILE A 30 -0.36 3.12 11.08
N GLU A 31 -0.31 4.00 12.08
CA GLU A 31 0.84 4.04 12.98
C GLU A 31 1.01 2.72 13.74
N HIS A 32 -0.10 2.10 14.12
CA HIS A 32 -0.06 0.79 14.77
C HIS A 32 0.47 -0.29 13.81
N VAL A 33 -0.04 -0.32 12.59
CA VAL A 33 0.44 -1.25 11.54
C VAL A 33 1.93 -1.03 11.31
N ALA A 34 2.35 0.23 11.20
CA ALA A 34 3.75 0.58 10.97
C ALA A 34 4.67 0.06 12.08
N ARG A 35 4.26 0.21 13.34
CA ARG A 35 5.03 -0.31 14.47
C ARG A 35 5.11 -1.83 14.45
N THR A 36 4.01 -2.49 14.09
CA THR A 36 3.99 -3.94 14.00
C THR A 36 4.97 -4.43 12.94
N LEU A 37 4.95 -3.82 11.75
CA LEU A 37 5.86 -4.19 10.67
C LEU A 37 7.32 -3.90 11.05
N ALA A 38 7.57 -2.78 11.71
CA ALA A 38 8.92 -2.45 12.17
C ALA A 38 9.42 -3.48 13.18
N ASN A 39 8.57 -3.93 14.08
CA ASN A 39 8.92 -4.96 15.06
C ASN A 39 9.17 -6.32 14.42
N MET A 40 8.58 -6.57 13.26
CA MET A 40 8.81 -7.78 12.48
C MET A 40 10.08 -7.68 11.61
N ASN A 41 10.80 -6.58 11.71
CA ASN A 41 12.01 -6.32 10.93
C ASN A 41 11.77 -6.34 9.41
N VAL A 42 10.63 -5.85 8.98
CA VAL A 42 10.32 -5.71 7.56
C VAL A 42 11.28 -4.71 6.94
N LYS A 43 11.95 -5.12 5.87
CA LYS A 43 12.89 -4.29 5.13
C LYS A 43 12.43 -4.19 3.68
N LEU A 44 12.27 -2.97 3.20
CA LEU A 44 11.75 -2.71 1.86
C LEU A 44 12.72 -1.88 1.05
N THR A 45 12.75 -2.11 -0.25
CA THR A 45 13.53 -1.26 -1.17
C THR A 45 12.74 -0.03 -1.59
N ALA A 46 11.41 -0.12 -1.58
CA ALA A 46 10.57 1.02 -1.97
C ALA A 46 9.14 0.85 -1.45
N ILE A 47 8.48 1.97 -1.25
CA ILE A 47 7.04 2.04 -0.98
C ILE A 47 6.43 2.97 -2.03
N TYR A 48 5.44 2.46 -2.76
CA TYR A 48 4.76 3.22 -3.81
C TYR A 48 3.33 3.53 -3.40
N HIS A 49 2.81 4.66 -3.86
CA HIS A 49 1.42 5.05 -3.59
C HIS A 49 0.77 5.68 -4.81
N SER A 50 -0.55 5.81 -4.76
CA SER A 50 -1.36 6.27 -5.89
C SER A 50 -1.29 7.78 -6.15
N GLY A 51 -0.79 8.56 -5.21
CA GLY A 51 -0.80 10.01 -5.29
C GLY A 51 -2.03 10.66 -4.65
N LYS A 52 -3.07 9.89 -4.33
CA LYS A 52 -4.20 10.43 -3.58
C LYS A 52 -3.76 10.68 -2.13
N LEU A 53 -4.23 11.79 -1.54
CA LEU A 53 -3.72 12.25 -0.25
C LEU A 53 -3.76 11.17 0.83
N ARG A 54 -4.87 10.43 0.95
CA ARG A 54 -4.99 9.38 1.96
C ARG A 54 -3.98 8.23 1.77
N ALA A 55 -3.64 7.93 0.53
CA ALA A 55 -2.64 6.91 0.23
C ALA A 55 -1.22 7.45 0.45
N GLU A 56 -0.98 8.68 0.06
CA GLU A 56 0.30 9.34 0.30
C GLU A 56 0.61 9.42 1.79
N GLU A 57 -0.36 9.88 2.58
CA GLU A 57 -0.17 9.97 4.03
C GLU A 57 0.09 8.62 4.66
N THR A 58 -0.64 7.58 4.23
CA THR A 58 -0.42 6.21 4.69
C THR A 58 1.00 5.76 4.37
N ALA A 59 1.42 5.97 3.12
CA ALA A 59 2.76 5.56 2.68
C ALA A 59 3.87 6.32 3.43
N MET A 60 3.66 7.60 3.71
CA MET A 60 4.65 8.40 4.45
C MET A 60 4.85 7.90 5.88
N ILE A 61 3.75 7.53 6.55
CA ILE A 61 3.84 6.97 7.90
C ILE A 61 4.62 5.66 7.90
N LEU A 62 4.31 4.79 6.93
CA LEU A 62 5.00 3.50 6.80
C LEU A 62 6.47 3.68 6.44
N ALA A 63 6.77 4.58 5.52
CA ALA A 63 8.16 4.84 5.10
C ALA A 63 9.01 5.32 6.27
N ALA A 64 8.47 6.22 7.08
CA ALA A 64 9.19 6.73 8.24
C ALA A 64 9.47 5.63 9.27
N ALA A 65 8.48 4.79 9.55
CA ALA A 65 8.62 3.73 10.54
C ALA A 65 9.57 2.63 10.08
N LEU A 66 9.58 2.32 8.80
CA LEU A 66 10.41 1.26 8.23
C LEU A 66 11.75 1.77 7.70
N GLU A 67 12.00 3.06 7.81
CA GLU A 67 13.24 3.69 7.37
C GLU A 67 13.57 3.39 5.90
N THR A 68 12.53 3.40 5.06
CA THR A 68 12.64 3.05 3.64
C THR A 68 13.09 4.23 2.77
N GLY A 69 13.11 5.44 3.32
CA GLY A 69 13.33 6.65 2.56
C GLY A 69 11.99 7.25 2.15
N GLU A 70 11.97 8.00 1.05
CA GLU A 70 10.74 8.64 0.61
C GLU A 70 9.77 7.65 -0.03
N ALA A 71 8.48 7.83 0.25
CA ALA A 71 7.44 7.14 -0.48
C ALA A 71 7.33 7.70 -1.89
N ILE A 72 7.08 6.83 -2.86
CA ILE A 72 7.14 7.19 -4.28
C ILE A 72 5.74 7.15 -4.89
N GLN A 73 5.34 8.25 -5.51
CA GLN A 73 4.09 8.26 -6.26
C GLN A 73 4.27 7.53 -7.59
N THR A 74 3.31 6.69 -7.96
CA THR A 74 3.31 6.00 -9.23
C THR A 74 1.90 5.92 -9.80
N SER A 75 1.81 5.77 -11.13
CA SER A 75 0.54 5.46 -11.77
C SER A 75 0.20 3.99 -11.56
N GLY A 76 -1.06 3.63 -11.78
CA GLY A 76 -1.49 2.23 -11.72
C GLY A 76 -1.99 1.78 -10.37
N LEU A 77 -2.04 2.65 -9.37
CA LEU A 77 -2.51 2.31 -8.03
C LEU A 77 -3.81 3.01 -7.62
N ALA A 78 -4.45 3.73 -8.53
CA ALA A 78 -5.76 4.35 -8.24
C ALA A 78 -6.87 3.30 -8.19
N PRO A 79 -8.02 3.61 -7.53
CA PRO A 79 -9.05 2.59 -7.28
C PRO A 79 -9.54 1.83 -8.51
N ASP A 80 -9.66 2.52 -9.64
CA ASP A 80 -10.23 1.95 -10.86
C ASP A 80 -9.18 1.63 -11.92
N ASP A 81 -7.90 1.69 -11.57
CA ASP A 81 -6.85 1.38 -12.51
C ASP A 81 -6.81 -0.11 -12.84
N ASP A 82 -6.28 -0.42 -14.02
CA ASP A 82 -6.05 -1.80 -14.42
C ASP A 82 -4.88 -2.36 -13.61
N PRO A 83 -4.96 -3.56 -13.05
CA PRO A 83 -3.86 -4.12 -12.27
C PRO A 83 -2.59 -4.41 -13.06
N GLU A 84 -2.63 -4.36 -14.39
CA GLU A 84 -1.48 -4.61 -15.25
C GLU A 84 -0.28 -3.70 -14.97
N GLU A 85 -0.52 -2.41 -14.72
CA GLU A 85 0.58 -1.50 -14.41
C GLU A 85 1.26 -1.86 -13.08
N ALA A 86 0.47 -2.22 -12.08
CA ALA A 86 1.02 -2.62 -10.79
C ALA A 86 1.79 -3.94 -10.92
N ILE A 87 1.29 -4.86 -11.72
CA ILE A 87 1.98 -6.13 -11.99
C ILE A 87 3.33 -5.86 -12.66
N GLU A 88 3.35 -4.99 -13.65
CA GLU A 88 4.58 -4.61 -14.32
C GLU A 88 5.58 -3.97 -13.36
N LEU A 89 5.11 -3.11 -12.47
CA LEU A 89 5.95 -2.51 -11.45
C LEU A 89 6.57 -3.58 -10.55
N ILE A 90 5.77 -4.56 -10.14
CA ILE A 90 6.26 -5.68 -9.33
C ILE A 90 7.32 -6.47 -10.08
N ASP A 91 7.04 -6.78 -11.35
CA ASP A 91 7.95 -7.60 -12.16
C ASP A 91 9.29 -6.92 -12.44
N THR A 92 9.30 -5.59 -12.47
CA THR A 92 10.52 -4.83 -12.73
C THR A 92 11.23 -4.37 -11.46
N SER A 93 10.64 -4.59 -10.31
CA SER A 93 11.23 -4.17 -9.03
C SER A 93 12.24 -5.20 -8.52
N GLU A 94 13.25 -4.70 -7.82
CA GLU A 94 14.21 -5.54 -7.13
C GLU A 94 13.95 -5.45 -5.63
N GLY A 95 14.05 -6.59 -4.94
CA GLY A 95 13.83 -6.65 -3.51
C GLY A 95 12.35 -6.56 -3.13
N ASP A 96 12.09 -6.43 -1.85
CA ASP A 96 10.73 -6.37 -1.33
C ASP A 96 10.16 -4.97 -1.46
N ILE A 97 8.93 -4.86 -1.91
CA ILE A 97 8.27 -3.57 -2.10
C ILE A 97 6.90 -3.57 -1.45
N MET A 98 6.39 -2.37 -1.21
CA MET A 98 5.05 -2.17 -0.70
C MET A 98 4.28 -1.27 -1.65
N LEU A 99 3.03 -1.63 -1.90
CA LEU A 99 2.12 -0.85 -2.73
C LEU A 99 0.95 -0.38 -1.87
N VAL A 100 0.77 0.93 -1.77
CA VAL A 100 -0.33 1.53 -1.02
C VAL A 100 -1.36 2.06 -1.99
N GLY A 101 -2.53 1.48 -1.96
CA GLY A 101 -3.58 1.80 -2.91
C GLY A 101 -4.97 1.72 -2.32
N HIS A 102 -5.92 1.35 -3.16
CA HIS A 102 -7.35 1.46 -2.89
C HIS A 102 -8.10 0.23 -3.35
N LEU A 103 -9.25 -0.05 -2.74
CA LEU A 103 -10.21 -0.98 -3.30
C LEU A 103 -10.97 -0.25 -4.43
N PRO A 104 -11.40 -0.93 -5.47
CA PRO A 104 -11.29 -2.38 -5.69
C PRO A 104 -9.97 -2.85 -6.31
N LEU A 105 -9.05 -1.93 -6.66
CA LEU A 105 -7.80 -2.31 -7.31
C LEU A 105 -7.00 -3.34 -6.50
N MET A 106 -6.86 -3.13 -5.19
CA MET A 106 -6.05 -4.03 -4.35
C MET A 106 -6.59 -5.46 -4.41
N ASP A 107 -7.90 -5.63 -4.41
CA ASP A 107 -8.52 -6.94 -4.53
C ASP A 107 -8.26 -7.58 -5.90
N ARG A 108 -8.40 -6.78 -6.97
CA ARG A 108 -8.12 -7.26 -8.33
C ARG A 108 -6.65 -7.65 -8.49
N LEU A 109 -5.77 -6.86 -7.92
CA LEU A 109 -4.34 -7.11 -7.99
C LEU A 109 -3.98 -8.39 -7.25
N LEU A 110 -4.52 -8.58 -6.05
CA LEU A 110 -4.29 -9.78 -5.28
C LEU A 110 -4.75 -11.02 -6.05
N ARG A 111 -5.92 -10.97 -6.65
CA ARG A 111 -6.45 -12.08 -7.45
C ARG A 111 -5.58 -12.37 -8.67
N ALA A 112 -5.04 -11.33 -9.30
CA ALA A 112 -4.17 -11.49 -10.46
C ALA A 112 -2.83 -12.11 -10.10
N LEU A 113 -2.32 -11.85 -8.89
CA LEU A 113 -1.05 -12.39 -8.42
C LEU A 113 -1.16 -13.82 -7.91
N VAL A 114 -2.34 -14.25 -7.52
CA VAL A 114 -2.58 -15.61 -7.01
C VAL A 114 -3.14 -16.45 -8.14
N LYS A 115 -2.35 -17.43 -8.61
CA LYS A 115 -2.77 -18.32 -9.68
C LYS A 115 -3.33 -19.61 -9.08
N PRO A 116 -4.40 -20.15 -9.66
CA PRO A 116 -4.99 -21.41 -9.16
C PRO A 116 -3.95 -22.53 -9.15
N GLY A 117 -3.91 -23.25 -8.03
CA GLY A 117 -3.03 -24.41 -7.92
C GLY A 117 -1.59 -24.13 -7.50
N GLU A 118 -1.23 -22.89 -7.24
CA GLU A 118 0.08 -22.55 -6.73
C GLU A 118 0.05 -22.44 -5.21
N ASP A 119 1.09 -22.96 -4.56
CA ASP A 119 1.26 -22.88 -3.12
C ASP A 119 2.24 -21.77 -2.72
N ASP A 120 2.35 -20.75 -3.54
CA ASP A 120 3.26 -19.64 -3.30
C ASP A 120 2.78 -18.79 -2.13
N GLU A 121 3.74 -18.11 -1.51
CA GLU A 121 3.42 -17.12 -0.49
C GLU A 121 2.49 -16.07 -1.07
N LEU A 122 1.40 -15.80 -0.36
CA LEU A 122 0.52 -14.72 -0.76
C LEU A 122 1.11 -13.39 -0.34
N PRO A 123 0.94 -12.34 -1.16
CA PRO A 123 1.29 -11.00 -0.71
C PRO A 123 0.52 -10.65 0.54
N GLU A 124 1.17 -9.95 1.46
CA GLU A 124 0.48 -9.49 2.64
C GLU A 124 -0.50 -8.40 2.26
N PHE A 125 -1.69 -8.48 2.82
CA PHE A 125 -2.75 -7.52 2.54
C PHE A 125 -3.13 -6.81 3.83
N GLY A 126 -2.68 -5.57 3.95
CA GLY A 126 -3.00 -4.75 5.10
C GLY A 126 -4.20 -3.87 4.82
N THR A 127 -5.04 -3.69 5.85
CA THR A 127 -6.10 -2.69 5.81
C THR A 127 -5.75 -1.62 6.82
N GLY A 128 -5.55 -0.44 6.32
CA GLY A 128 -5.25 0.67 7.20
C GLY A 128 -6.45 1.09 8.02
#